data_9a2e24cf140d5297f4731b51ea3e9a1c
#
_entry.id   9a2e24cf140d5297f4731b51ea3e9a1c
#
_cell.length_a   1.000
_cell.length_b   1.000
_cell.length_c   1.000
_cell.angle_alpha   90.00
_cell.angle_beta   90.00
_cell.angle_gamma   90.00
#
_symmetry.space_group_name_H-M   'P 1'
#
loop_
_entity.id
_entity.type
_entity.pdbx_description
1 polymer ?
#
loop_
_entity_poly.entity_id
_entity_poly.type
_entity_poly.pdbx_seq_one_letter_code
_entity_poly.pdbx_strand_id
1 'polypeptide(L)'
;MNTVDLNCDLGESFGAYRMGNDQEILDYVTSVNVACGFHAGDPTVMRKTVQLALGKEVKIGAHPGLQDLIGFGRRNMNISPQEAYDIVVYQIGALNGFLQSEGGCMQHVKPHGALYNMAAKNKELSMAIAEAVYKVNPELILFGLSGSELINAGQAIGLQTGSEVFADRTYQHDGSLTSRLEKDALIENDDVAVAQVIRMVKEGKVLSQQGLDVALKADTICIHGDGAHALSFARHVRESLELSEITVESFS
;
A
#
# COMPACT_ATOMS: atom_id res chain seq x y z
N MET A 1 -15.84 -18.09 -4.13
CA MET A 1 -15.39 -17.55 -2.84
C MET A 1 -14.66 -16.25 -3.14
N ASN A 2 -14.92 -15.20 -2.40
CA ASN A 2 -14.18 -13.95 -2.55
C ASN A 2 -12.85 -14.09 -1.83
N THR A 3 -11.77 -13.68 -2.50
CA THR A 3 -10.42 -13.70 -1.97
C THR A 3 -9.87 -12.29 -1.96
N VAL A 4 -9.13 -11.91 -0.93
CA VAL A 4 -8.51 -10.60 -0.83
C VAL A 4 -7.19 -10.67 -0.08
N ASP A 5 -6.22 -9.87 -0.49
CA ASP A 5 -4.96 -9.63 0.22
C ASP A 5 -5.14 -8.57 1.30
N LEU A 6 -4.46 -8.73 2.44
CA LEU A 6 -4.30 -7.68 3.45
C LEU A 6 -2.86 -7.19 3.43
N ASN A 7 -2.66 -5.92 3.11
CA ASN A 7 -1.34 -5.31 3.11
C ASN A 7 -1.18 -4.25 4.20
N CYS A 8 0.05 -4.06 4.68
CA CYS A 8 0.39 -3.03 5.65
C CYS A 8 1.73 -2.37 5.30
N ASP A 9 1.83 -1.06 5.56
CA ASP A 9 3.07 -0.30 5.40
C ASP A 9 3.94 -0.52 6.63
N LEU A 10 5.18 -0.99 6.44
CA LEU A 10 6.11 -1.36 7.51
C LEU A 10 7.53 -0.83 7.25
N GLY A 11 8.37 -0.94 8.28
CA GLY A 11 9.75 -0.47 8.20
C GLY A 11 9.87 1.06 8.20
N GLU A 12 8.90 1.75 8.78
CA GLU A 12 8.82 3.21 8.78
C GLU A 12 9.52 3.87 9.97
N SER A 13 10.12 3.09 10.87
CA SER A 13 11.06 3.59 11.88
C SER A 13 12.31 4.20 11.23
N PHE A 14 12.95 5.17 11.88
CA PHE A 14 14.17 5.83 11.34
C PHE A 14 15.14 6.19 12.46
N GLY A 15 16.38 5.70 12.41
CA GLY A 15 17.40 5.96 13.41
C GLY A 15 16.95 5.56 14.83
N ALA A 16 16.84 6.53 15.71
CA ALA A 16 16.37 6.34 17.09
C ALA A 16 14.84 6.36 17.23
N TYR A 17 14.12 6.82 16.19
CA TYR A 17 12.66 6.92 16.23
C TYR A 17 12.00 5.60 15.88
N ARG A 18 11.02 5.20 16.67
CA ARG A 18 10.24 3.98 16.46
C ARG A 18 8.83 4.34 16.03
N MET A 19 8.34 3.66 15.00
CA MET A 19 6.97 3.77 14.49
C MET A 19 6.39 2.37 14.34
N GLY A 20 5.12 2.24 14.74
CA GLY A 20 4.37 1.00 14.57
C GLY A 20 4.86 -0.17 15.45
N ASN A 21 4.22 -1.32 15.26
CA ASN A 21 4.57 -2.60 15.87
C ASN A 21 4.73 -3.66 14.77
N ASP A 22 5.79 -3.50 13.97
CA ASP A 22 6.04 -4.30 12.76
C ASP A 22 6.00 -5.81 13.02
N GLN A 23 6.46 -6.26 14.19
CA GLN A 23 6.56 -7.69 14.47
C GLN A 23 5.20 -8.35 14.69
N GLU A 24 4.30 -7.70 15.43
CA GLU A 24 3.01 -8.29 15.80
C GLU A 24 1.99 -8.20 14.67
N ILE A 25 2.02 -7.14 13.85
CA ILE A 25 1.07 -6.95 12.76
C ILE A 25 1.24 -7.99 11.64
N LEU A 26 2.45 -8.54 11.49
CA LEU A 26 2.76 -9.60 10.52
C LEU A 26 1.93 -10.88 10.72
N ASP A 27 1.36 -11.09 11.89
CA ASP A 27 0.47 -12.23 12.15
C ASP A 27 -0.94 -12.07 11.52
N TYR A 28 -1.27 -10.85 11.09
CA TYR A 28 -2.61 -10.51 10.59
C TYR A 28 -2.66 -10.09 9.13
N VAL A 29 -1.52 -9.86 8.49
CA VAL A 29 -1.42 -9.43 7.10
C VAL A 29 -0.83 -10.51 6.21
N THR A 30 -1.07 -10.44 4.91
CA THR A 30 -0.59 -11.38 3.91
C THR A 30 0.54 -10.82 3.06
N SER A 31 0.64 -9.47 3.03
CA SER A 31 1.72 -8.75 2.35
C SER A 31 2.11 -7.48 3.11
N VAL A 32 3.33 -7.00 2.86
CA VAL A 32 3.86 -5.77 3.48
C VAL A 32 4.56 -4.90 2.46
N ASN A 33 4.44 -3.59 2.64
CA ASN A 33 5.10 -2.58 1.84
C ASN A 33 6.24 -1.98 2.67
N VAL A 34 7.49 -2.27 2.31
CA VAL A 34 8.66 -1.88 3.11
C VAL A 34 9.18 -0.51 2.68
N ALA A 35 9.23 0.44 3.61
CA ALA A 35 9.78 1.77 3.39
C ALA A 35 11.24 1.71 2.92
N CYS A 36 11.57 2.52 1.90
CA CYS A 36 12.83 2.43 1.16
C CYS A 36 13.79 3.59 1.43
N GLY A 37 13.68 4.27 2.58
CA GLY A 37 14.63 5.26 3.06
C GLY A 37 14.38 6.70 2.62
N PHE A 38 13.43 6.99 1.72
CA PHE A 38 13.15 8.35 1.25
C PHE A 38 12.11 9.08 2.09
N HIS A 39 11.00 8.44 2.41
CA HIS A 39 9.98 9.01 3.28
C HIS A 39 10.12 8.52 4.72
N ALA A 40 10.63 7.32 4.91
CA ALA A 40 10.87 6.64 6.18
C ALA A 40 11.80 5.45 5.97
N GLY A 41 12.19 4.79 7.05
CA GLY A 41 13.12 3.68 7.01
C GLY A 41 14.60 4.11 6.86
N ASP A 42 15.48 3.24 7.26
CA ASP A 42 16.92 3.32 7.04
C ASP A 42 17.47 1.92 6.72
N PRO A 43 18.76 1.78 6.34
CA PRO A 43 19.29 0.46 5.97
C PRO A 43 19.14 -0.62 7.05
N THR A 44 19.26 -0.25 8.32
CA THR A 44 19.14 -1.19 9.45
C THR A 44 17.68 -1.60 9.67
N VAL A 45 16.76 -0.63 9.60
CA VAL A 45 15.31 -0.87 9.70
C VAL A 45 14.85 -1.74 8.54
N MET A 46 15.22 -1.41 7.31
CA MET A 46 14.85 -2.17 6.10
C MET A 46 15.29 -3.64 6.21
N ARG A 47 16.55 -3.90 6.56
CA ARG A 47 17.04 -5.26 6.74
C ARG A 47 16.24 -6.01 7.81
N LYS A 48 16.01 -5.39 8.96
CA LYS A 48 15.27 -6.01 10.06
C LYS A 48 13.83 -6.34 9.64
N THR A 49 13.15 -5.42 8.94
CA THR A 49 11.77 -5.62 8.47
C THR A 49 11.71 -6.76 7.45
N VAL A 50 12.68 -6.85 6.53
CA VAL A 50 12.81 -7.97 5.59
C VAL A 50 12.94 -9.30 6.34
N GLN A 51 13.84 -9.37 7.32
CA GLN A 51 14.05 -10.60 8.13
C GLN A 51 12.78 -11.01 8.88
N LEU A 52 12.05 -10.06 9.47
CA LEU A 52 10.80 -10.32 10.18
C LEU A 52 9.72 -10.86 9.23
N ALA A 53 9.54 -10.23 8.06
CA ALA A 53 8.53 -10.63 7.09
C ALA A 53 8.83 -12.01 6.46
N LEU A 54 10.10 -12.29 6.13
CA LEU A 54 10.53 -13.61 5.66
C LEU A 54 10.30 -14.70 6.71
N GLY A 55 10.59 -14.41 7.99
CA GLY A 55 10.35 -15.34 9.09
C GLY A 55 8.88 -15.66 9.35
N LYS A 56 7.95 -14.86 8.81
CA LYS A 56 6.49 -15.04 8.88
C LYS A 56 5.87 -15.46 7.54
N GLU A 57 6.68 -15.70 6.52
CA GLU A 57 6.25 -16.05 5.16
C GLU A 57 5.29 -15.04 4.50
N VAL A 58 5.31 -13.79 5.00
CA VAL A 58 4.52 -12.68 4.47
C VAL A 58 5.19 -12.15 3.19
N LYS A 59 4.39 -11.84 2.17
CA LYS A 59 4.90 -11.31 0.90
C LYS A 59 5.44 -9.89 1.07
N ILE A 60 6.54 -9.59 0.39
CA ILE A 60 7.26 -8.33 0.56
C ILE A 60 7.23 -7.50 -0.72
N GLY A 61 6.84 -6.25 -0.60
CA GLY A 61 6.90 -5.26 -1.67
C GLY A 61 7.68 -4.02 -1.30
N ALA A 62 8.15 -3.29 -2.31
CA ALA A 62 8.78 -1.99 -2.13
C ALA A 62 7.74 -0.89 -1.95
N HIS A 63 8.03 0.02 -1.02
CA HIS A 63 7.19 1.19 -0.72
C HIS A 63 7.89 2.51 -1.05
N PRO A 64 8.15 2.78 -2.36
CA PRO A 64 8.89 3.98 -2.76
C PRO A 64 8.08 5.25 -2.51
N GLY A 65 8.69 6.22 -1.85
CA GLY A 65 8.11 7.53 -1.58
C GLY A 65 8.95 8.68 -2.11
N LEU A 66 8.41 9.90 -2.01
CA LEU A 66 9.17 11.12 -2.27
C LEU A 66 10.25 11.33 -1.21
N GLN A 67 11.32 12.01 -1.55
CA GLN A 67 12.43 12.30 -0.64
C GLN A 67 12.03 13.40 0.36
N ASP A 68 11.22 13.02 1.34
CA ASP A 68 10.59 13.91 2.31
C ASP A 68 10.46 13.27 3.69
N LEU A 69 11.58 13.00 4.35
CA LEU A 69 11.60 12.43 5.71
C LEU A 69 10.80 13.27 6.72
N ILE A 70 10.93 14.62 6.65
CA ILE A 70 10.26 15.53 7.60
C ILE A 70 8.74 15.51 7.41
N GLY A 71 8.27 15.43 6.16
CA GLY A 71 6.84 15.36 5.83
C GLY A 71 6.33 13.95 5.67
N PHE A 72 7.15 12.95 5.99
CA PHE A 72 6.80 11.53 5.88
C PHE A 72 6.31 11.16 4.46
N GLY A 73 6.90 11.77 3.42
CA GLY A 73 6.49 11.56 2.03
C GLY A 73 5.05 11.98 1.70
N ARG A 74 4.38 12.73 2.60
CA ARG A 74 2.96 13.12 2.43
C ARG A 74 2.77 14.52 1.86
N ARG A 75 3.86 15.29 1.67
CA ARG A 75 3.81 16.60 1.02
C ARG A 75 3.96 16.45 -0.48
N ASN A 76 3.04 17.07 -1.24
CA ASN A 76 3.17 17.10 -2.69
C ASN A 76 4.45 17.84 -3.09
N MET A 77 5.20 17.27 -4.01
CA MET A 77 6.40 17.86 -4.61
C MET A 77 6.22 17.95 -6.11
N ASN A 78 6.72 19.02 -6.69
CA ASN A 78 6.75 19.15 -8.15
C ASN A 78 7.94 18.33 -8.68
N ILE A 79 7.65 17.15 -9.21
CA ILE A 79 8.62 16.24 -9.83
C ILE A 79 8.22 15.94 -11.26
N SER A 80 9.21 15.78 -12.13
CA SER A 80 8.99 15.32 -13.49
C SER A 80 8.73 13.80 -13.54
N PRO A 81 8.14 13.28 -14.62
CA PRO A 81 8.02 11.84 -14.84
C PRO A 81 9.37 11.10 -14.77
N GLN A 82 10.45 11.71 -15.29
CA GLN A 82 11.79 11.12 -15.24
C GLN A 82 12.32 11.02 -13.80
N GLU A 83 12.12 12.05 -12.98
CA GLU A 83 12.50 12.00 -11.56
C GLU A 83 11.69 10.93 -10.81
N ALA A 84 10.41 10.78 -11.11
CA ALA A 84 9.60 9.71 -10.52
C ALA A 84 10.11 8.32 -10.90
N TYR A 85 10.47 8.11 -12.18
CA TYR A 85 11.10 6.89 -12.65
C TYR A 85 12.38 6.58 -11.85
N ASP A 86 13.30 7.55 -11.77
CA ASP A 86 14.60 7.38 -11.10
C ASP A 86 14.42 7.09 -9.59
N ILE A 87 13.50 7.81 -8.93
CA ILE A 87 13.14 7.61 -7.51
C ILE A 87 12.64 6.18 -7.26
N VAL A 88 11.79 5.67 -8.14
CA VAL A 88 11.19 4.34 -8.00
C VAL A 88 12.23 3.26 -8.23
N VAL A 89 13.03 3.35 -9.31
CA VAL A 89 14.12 2.40 -9.60
C VAL A 89 15.12 2.33 -8.45
N TYR A 90 15.55 3.48 -7.92
CA TYR A 90 16.51 3.55 -6.82
C TYR A 90 15.99 2.80 -5.58
N GLN A 91 14.76 3.06 -5.18
CA GLN A 91 14.17 2.50 -3.97
C GLN A 91 13.85 1.00 -4.09
N ILE A 92 13.36 0.56 -5.26
CA ILE A 92 13.20 -0.87 -5.56
C ILE A 92 14.56 -1.58 -5.48
N GLY A 93 15.60 -0.98 -6.08
CA GLY A 93 16.97 -1.52 -6.06
C GLY A 93 17.51 -1.66 -4.65
N ALA A 94 17.27 -0.67 -3.79
CA ALA A 94 17.70 -0.71 -2.39
C ALA A 94 17.06 -1.88 -1.63
N LEU A 95 15.74 -2.05 -1.70
CA LEU A 95 15.07 -3.17 -1.05
C LEU A 95 15.46 -4.52 -1.64
N ASN A 96 15.57 -4.60 -2.97
CA ASN A 96 15.95 -5.85 -3.65
C ASN A 96 17.33 -6.35 -3.21
N GLY A 97 18.29 -5.44 -2.96
CA GLY A 97 19.59 -5.79 -2.41
C GLY A 97 19.49 -6.49 -1.05
N PHE A 98 18.64 -5.99 -0.15
CA PHE A 98 18.41 -6.65 1.15
C PHE A 98 17.66 -7.96 1.00
N LEU A 99 16.63 -8.03 0.16
CA LEU A 99 15.91 -9.29 -0.09
C LEU A 99 16.84 -10.39 -0.60
N GLN A 100 17.68 -10.08 -1.60
CA GLN A 100 18.65 -11.04 -2.12
C GLN A 100 19.65 -11.48 -1.05
N SER A 101 20.13 -10.56 -0.21
CA SER A 101 21.08 -10.90 0.86
C SER A 101 20.50 -11.77 1.96
N GLU A 102 19.19 -11.73 2.16
CA GLU A 102 18.47 -12.54 3.15
C GLU A 102 17.75 -13.75 2.52
N GLY A 103 17.94 -14.02 1.22
CA GLY A 103 17.39 -15.18 0.52
C GLY A 103 15.91 -15.07 0.15
N GLY A 104 15.36 -13.84 0.12
CA GLY A 104 13.98 -13.54 -0.26
C GLY A 104 13.83 -13.00 -1.67
N CYS A 105 12.59 -12.78 -2.07
CA CYS A 105 12.24 -12.13 -3.34
C CYS A 105 11.15 -11.08 -3.13
N MET A 106 11.16 -10.06 -3.98
CA MET A 106 10.12 -9.03 -4.02
C MET A 106 8.92 -9.52 -4.81
N GLN A 107 7.72 -9.27 -4.30
CA GLN A 107 6.48 -9.63 -4.99
C GLN A 107 5.86 -8.40 -5.70
N HIS A 108 5.83 -7.24 -5.06
CA HIS A 108 5.07 -6.10 -5.54
C HIS A 108 5.76 -4.76 -5.27
N VAL A 109 5.22 -3.71 -5.86
CA VAL A 109 5.58 -2.32 -5.60
C VAL A 109 4.32 -1.53 -5.35
N LYS A 110 4.31 -0.76 -4.27
CA LYS A 110 3.24 0.16 -3.90
C LYS A 110 3.85 1.54 -3.59
N PRO A 111 3.64 2.58 -4.39
CA PRO A 111 4.11 3.92 -4.05
C PRO A 111 3.53 4.41 -2.72
N HIS A 112 4.29 5.23 -1.99
CA HIS A 112 3.87 5.80 -0.72
C HIS A 112 3.27 7.20 -0.87
N GLY A 113 2.30 7.52 -0.03
CA GLY A 113 1.88 8.86 0.35
C GLY A 113 1.56 9.80 -0.81
N ALA A 114 2.29 10.92 -0.91
CA ALA A 114 2.04 11.90 -1.97
C ALA A 114 2.33 11.35 -3.37
N LEU A 115 3.37 10.54 -3.54
CA LEU A 115 3.68 9.91 -4.83
C LEU A 115 2.52 9.02 -5.30
N TYR A 116 1.93 8.22 -4.40
CA TYR A 116 0.75 7.40 -4.67
C TYR A 116 -0.46 8.23 -5.09
N ASN A 117 -0.80 9.26 -4.31
CA ASN A 117 -1.98 10.09 -4.57
C ASN A 117 -1.83 10.97 -5.83
N MET A 118 -0.63 11.46 -6.11
CA MET A 118 -0.32 12.20 -7.35
C MET A 118 -0.44 11.29 -8.56
N ALA A 119 0.15 10.11 -8.49
CA ALA A 119 0.07 9.10 -9.56
C ALA A 119 -1.37 8.63 -9.80
N ALA A 120 -2.20 8.53 -8.77
CA ALA A 120 -3.59 8.11 -8.95
C ALA A 120 -4.38 8.99 -9.94
N LYS A 121 -3.98 10.26 -10.14
CA LYS A 121 -4.66 11.25 -10.98
C LYS A 121 -3.82 11.76 -12.16
N ASN A 122 -2.54 11.41 -12.24
CA ASN A 122 -1.62 11.92 -13.27
C ASN A 122 -1.10 10.79 -14.15
N LYS A 123 -1.56 10.75 -15.39
CA LYS A 123 -1.23 9.70 -16.35
C LYS A 123 0.27 9.62 -16.68
N GLU A 124 0.96 10.77 -16.83
CA GLU A 124 2.39 10.78 -17.18
C GLU A 124 3.23 10.26 -16.03
N LEU A 125 2.91 10.69 -14.79
CA LEU A 125 3.58 10.22 -13.60
C LEU A 125 3.34 8.72 -13.38
N SER A 126 2.11 8.26 -13.57
CA SER A 126 1.74 6.85 -13.47
C SER A 126 2.48 5.99 -14.48
N MET A 127 2.60 6.44 -15.72
CA MET A 127 3.33 5.72 -16.75
C MET A 127 4.82 5.61 -16.40
N ALA A 128 5.44 6.68 -15.91
CA ALA A 128 6.84 6.65 -15.49
C ALA A 128 7.08 5.67 -14.34
N ILE A 129 6.18 5.63 -13.36
CA ILE A 129 6.25 4.67 -12.24
C ILE A 129 6.06 3.23 -12.76
N ALA A 130 5.06 2.99 -13.61
CA ALA A 130 4.82 1.66 -14.18
C ALA A 130 6.00 1.18 -15.02
N GLU A 131 6.60 2.06 -15.84
CA GLU A 131 7.82 1.74 -16.60
C GLU A 131 9.00 1.41 -15.70
N ALA A 132 9.20 2.14 -14.61
CA ALA A 132 10.26 1.87 -13.64
C ALA A 132 10.12 0.45 -13.07
N VAL A 133 8.91 0.08 -12.63
CA VAL A 133 8.63 -1.26 -12.10
C VAL A 133 8.86 -2.33 -13.17
N TYR A 134 8.29 -2.15 -14.37
CA TYR A 134 8.39 -3.11 -15.47
C TYR A 134 9.85 -3.36 -15.89
N LYS A 135 10.65 -2.29 -16.02
CA LYS A 135 12.06 -2.40 -16.42
C LYS A 135 12.96 -3.00 -15.35
N VAL A 136 12.60 -2.86 -14.09
CA VAL A 136 13.32 -3.54 -13.01
C VAL A 136 13.00 -5.04 -12.99
N ASN A 137 11.72 -5.38 -13.02
CA ASN A 137 11.27 -6.77 -13.15
C ASN A 137 9.79 -6.80 -13.58
N PRO A 138 9.47 -7.31 -14.78
CA PRO A 138 8.10 -7.37 -15.30
C PRO A 138 7.17 -8.34 -14.55
N GLU A 139 7.71 -9.21 -13.70
CA GLU A 139 6.94 -10.12 -12.86
C GLU A 139 6.43 -9.47 -11.56
N LEU A 140 6.87 -8.23 -11.27
CA LEU A 140 6.38 -7.50 -10.11
C LEU A 140 4.94 -7.04 -10.30
N ILE A 141 4.17 -7.14 -9.23
CA ILE A 141 2.80 -6.64 -9.20
C ILE A 141 2.84 -5.15 -8.84
N LEU A 142 2.11 -4.31 -9.57
CA LEU A 142 1.96 -2.91 -9.21
C LEU A 142 0.66 -2.69 -8.44
N PHE A 143 0.76 -2.34 -7.15
CA PHE A 143 -0.38 -1.95 -6.33
C PHE A 143 -0.69 -0.46 -6.52
N GLY A 144 -1.95 -0.15 -6.71
CA GLY A 144 -2.45 1.22 -6.85
C GLY A 144 -3.90 1.35 -6.44
N LEU A 145 -4.34 2.57 -6.17
CA LEU A 145 -5.73 2.86 -5.81
C LEU A 145 -6.68 2.31 -6.87
N SER A 146 -7.70 1.60 -6.45
CA SER A 146 -8.70 1.03 -7.35
C SER A 146 -9.26 2.10 -8.31
N GLY A 147 -9.23 1.82 -9.61
CA GLY A 147 -9.72 2.72 -10.65
C GLY A 147 -8.79 3.90 -10.99
N SER A 148 -7.57 3.95 -10.45
CA SER A 148 -6.63 5.05 -10.67
C SER A 148 -5.86 4.96 -12.00
N GLU A 149 -5.25 6.09 -12.39
CA GLU A 149 -4.33 6.15 -13.53
C GLU A 149 -3.11 5.24 -13.33
N LEU A 150 -2.71 4.95 -12.09
CA LEU A 150 -1.59 4.04 -11.81
C LEU A 150 -1.94 2.60 -12.19
N ILE A 151 -3.15 2.15 -11.89
CA ILE A 151 -3.65 0.84 -12.33
C ILE A 151 -3.74 0.78 -13.86
N ASN A 152 -4.30 1.82 -14.49
CA ASN A 152 -4.40 1.91 -15.95
C ASN A 152 -3.02 1.85 -16.62
N ALA A 153 -2.03 2.57 -16.08
CA ALA A 153 -0.66 2.58 -16.60
C ALA A 153 0.02 1.21 -16.46
N GLY A 154 -0.12 0.56 -15.30
CA GLY A 154 0.42 -0.78 -15.07
C GLY A 154 -0.15 -1.80 -16.07
N GLN A 155 -1.46 -1.81 -16.26
CA GLN A 155 -2.13 -2.68 -17.24
C GLN A 155 -1.70 -2.39 -18.68
N ALA A 156 -1.57 -1.11 -19.04
CA ALA A 156 -1.17 -0.70 -20.38
C ALA A 156 0.24 -1.16 -20.77
N ILE A 157 1.16 -1.27 -19.80
CA ILE A 157 2.54 -1.74 -20.05
C ILE A 157 2.70 -3.26 -19.89
N GLY A 158 1.64 -3.96 -19.43
CA GLY A 158 1.63 -5.42 -19.28
C GLY A 158 2.06 -5.92 -17.89
N LEU A 159 2.10 -5.06 -16.85
CA LEU A 159 2.27 -5.48 -15.48
C LEU A 159 0.98 -6.11 -14.94
N GLN A 160 1.13 -7.09 -14.08
CA GLN A 160 0.05 -7.47 -13.18
C GLN A 160 -0.22 -6.33 -12.21
N THR A 161 -1.50 -6.02 -11.95
CA THR A 161 -1.89 -4.91 -11.05
C THR A 161 -2.81 -5.39 -9.97
N GLY A 162 -2.61 -4.91 -8.73
CA GLY A 162 -3.51 -5.09 -7.60
C GLY A 162 -4.26 -3.80 -7.31
N SER A 163 -5.58 -3.83 -7.47
CA SER A 163 -6.46 -2.71 -7.13
C SER A 163 -6.60 -2.61 -5.61
N GLU A 164 -6.00 -1.58 -5.04
CA GLU A 164 -5.98 -1.36 -3.60
C GLU A 164 -7.19 -0.56 -3.12
N VAL A 165 -7.73 -0.97 -1.97
CA VAL A 165 -8.71 -0.22 -1.19
C VAL A 165 -8.21 -0.02 0.23
N PHE A 166 -8.79 0.94 0.95
CA PHE A 166 -8.37 1.31 2.30
C PHE A 166 -9.48 1.05 3.30
N ALA A 167 -9.14 0.35 4.38
CA ALA A 167 -10.10 -0.01 5.41
C ALA A 167 -10.59 1.22 6.19
N ASP A 168 -9.68 2.10 6.58
CA ASP A 168 -9.87 3.22 7.49
C ASP A 168 -10.01 4.60 6.81
N ARG A 169 -10.20 4.63 5.46
CA ARG A 169 -10.28 5.87 4.69
C ARG A 169 -11.66 6.09 4.10
N THR A 170 -12.05 7.34 4.01
CA THR A 170 -13.25 7.75 3.29
C THR A 170 -12.93 8.08 1.82
N TYR A 171 -13.95 8.00 0.97
CA TYR A 171 -13.84 8.14 -0.48
C TYR A 171 -14.66 9.29 -1.00
N GLN A 172 -14.19 9.92 -2.07
CA GLN A 172 -14.94 10.91 -2.85
C GLN A 172 -15.76 10.23 -3.95
N HIS A 173 -16.68 10.95 -4.56
CA HIS A 173 -17.56 10.41 -5.61
C HIS A 173 -16.81 9.97 -6.89
N ASP A 174 -15.58 10.45 -7.08
CA ASP A 174 -14.70 10.05 -8.18
C ASP A 174 -13.81 8.82 -7.86
N GLY A 175 -14.01 8.20 -6.69
CA GLY A 175 -13.22 7.06 -6.22
C GLY A 175 -11.90 7.43 -5.57
N SER A 176 -11.52 8.71 -5.55
CA SER A 176 -10.32 9.15 -4.84
C SER A 176 -10.51 9.17 -3.32
N LEU A 177 -9.41 9.02 -2.60
CA LEU A 177 -9.43 9.15 -1.14
C LEU A 177 -9.66 10.61 -0.71
N THR A 178 -10.44 10.80 0.34
CA THR A 178 -10.58 12.11 1.00
C THR A 178 -9.21 12.58 1.50
N SER A 179 -8.89 13.85 1.26
CA SER A 179 -7.62 14.43 1.69
C SER A 179 -7.44 14.28 3.21
N ARG A 180 -6.26 13.85 3.68
CA ARG A 180 -5.96 13.76 5.13
C ARG A 180 -6.02 15.10 5.87
N LEU A 181 -6.10 16.22 5.14
CA LEU A 181 -6.31 17.56 5.70
C LEU A 181 -7.78 17.83 6.03
N GLU A 182 -8.70 17.02 5.53
CA GLU A 182 -10.12 17.12 5.81
C GLU A 182 -10.48 16.33 7.07
N LYS A 183 -11.44 16.87 7.83
CA LYS A 183 -11.80 16.34 9.15
C LYS A 183 -12.30 14.90 9.12
N ASP A 184 -13.00 14.51 8.06
CA ASP A 184 -13.65 13.19 7.94
C ASP A 184 -12.89 12.25 6.99
N ALA A 185 -11.56 12.43 6.85
CA ALA A 185 -10.71 11.61 5.99
C ALA A 185 -10.47 10.19 6.52
N LEU A 186 -10.58 10.01 7.83
CA LEU A 186 -10.37 8.73 8.51
C LEU A 186 -11.67 8.23 9.13
N ILE A 187 -11.85 6.91 9.11
CA ILE A 187 -12.92 6.22 9.82
C ILE A 187 -12.34 5.74 11.15
N GLU A 188 -12.77 6.38 12.25
CA GLU A 188 -12.27 6.09 13.60
C GLU A 188 -12.99 4.91 14.26
N ASN A 189 -14.16 4.53 13.75
CA ASN A 189 -14.95 3.41 14.29
C ASN A 189 -14.62 2.12 13.52
N ASP A 190 -14.03 1.15 14.22
CA ASP A 190 -13.58 -0.12 13.66
C ASP A 190 -14.72 -0.91 13.00
N ASP A 191 -15.93 -0.94 13.58
CA ASP A 191 -17.06 -1.67 13.02
C ASP A 191 -17.55 -1.04 11.70
N VAL A 192 -17.51 0.29 11.59
CA VAL A 192 -17.83 1.00 10.35
C VAL A 192 -16.78 0.72 9.28
N ALA A 193 -15.50 0.72 9.65
CA ALA A 193 -14.41 0.39 8.74
C ALA A 193 -14.50 -1.06 8.24
N VAL A 194 -14.77 -2.00 9.12
CA VAL A 194 -14.98 -3.43 8.78
C VAL A 194 -16.19 -3.60 7.86
N ALA A 195 -17.32 -2.95 8.15
CA ALA A 195 -18.51 -3.01 7.29
C ALA A 195 -18.21 -2.46 5.88
N GLN A 196 -17.44 -1.37 5.80
CA GLN A 196 -16.98 -0.81 4.52
C GLN A 196 -16.13 -1.82 3.75
N VAL A 197 -15.15 -2.46 4.40
CA VAL A 197 -14.27 -3.45 3.78
C VAL A 197 -15.06 -4.64 3.24
N ILE A 198 -15.96 -5.21 4.05
CA ILE A 198 -16.80 -6.34 3.62
C ILE A 198 -17.65 -5.95 2.40
N ARG A 199 -18.19 -4.74 2.38
CA ARG A 199 -18.98 -4.22 1.26
C ARG A 199 -18.11 -4.05 0.00
N MET A 200 -16.90 -3.53 0.13
CA MET A 200 -15.96 -3.39 -0.99
C MET A 200 -15.65 -4.73 -1.63
N VAL A 201 -15.38 -5.76 -0.82
CA VAL A 201 -15.03 -7.10 -1.32
C VAL A 201 -16.24 -7.83 -1.90
N LYS A 202 -17.41 -7.77 -1.23
CA LYS A 202 -18.59 -8.54 -1.64
C LYS A 202 -19.41 -7.88 -2.75
N GLU A 203 -19.52 -6.53 -2.69
CA GLU A 203 -20.40 -5.78 -3.60
C GLU A 203 -19.62 -5.00 -4.66
N GLY A 204 -18.30 -4.90 -4.55
CA GLY A 204 -17.47 -4.13 -5.48
C GLY A 204 -17.77 -2.63 -5.46
N LYS A 205 -18.10 -2.07 -4.29
CA LYS A 205 -18.44 -0.65 -4.17
C LYS A 205 -18.23 -0.10 -2.76
N VAL A 206 -18.03 1.21 -2.68
CA VAL A 206 -17.91 1.99 -1.44
C VAL A 206 -18.88 3.16 -1.44
N LEU A 207 -19.34 3.57 -0.27
CA LEU A 207 -20.12 4.79 -0.11
C LEU A 207 -19.20 6.00 -0.03
N SER A 208 -19.37 6.94 -0.95
CA SER A 208 -18.61 8.20 -0.94
C SER A 208 -19.10 9.18 0.13
N GLN A 209 -18.30 10.20 0.45
CA GLN A 209 -18.68 11.31 1.34
C GLN A 209 -19.94 12.07 0.85
N GLN A 210 -20.23 12.00 -0.45
CA GLN A 210 -21.42 12.61 -1.04
C GLN A 210 -22.65 11.69 -1.00
N GLY A 211 -22.55 10.52 -0.33
CA GLY A 211 -23.65 9.57 -0.22
C GLY A 211 -23.95 8.77 -1.49
N LEU A 212 -23.01 8.70 -2.43
CA LEU A 212 -23.13 7.96 -3.68
C LEU A 212 -22.32 6.68 -3.63
N ASP A 213 -22.86 5.59 -4.20
CA ASP A 213 -22.12 4.37 -4.41
C ASP A 213 -21.07 4.56 -5.53
N VAL A 214 -19.82 4.26 -5.23
CA VAL A 214 -18.71 4.27 -6.17
C VAL A 214 -18.26 2.83 -6.42
N ALA A 215 -18.27 2.41 -7.67
CA ALA A 215 -17.79 1.07 -8.07
C ALA A 215 -16.25 1.03 -7.91
N LEU A 216 -15.75 -0.08 -7.37
CA LEU A 216 -14.32 -0.35 -7.21
C LEU A 216 -14.05 -1.86 -7.26
N LYS A 217 -12.78 -2.21 -7.42
CA LYS A 217 -12.28 -3.57 -7.29
C LYS A 217 -11.38 -3.62 -6.05
N ALA A 218 -11.54 -4.63 -5.22
CA ALA A 218 -10.71 -4.84 -4.04
C ALA A 218 -9.88 -6.11 -4.20
N ASP A 219 -8.66 -5.97 -4.73
CA ASP A 219 -7.69 -7.07 -4.81
C ASP A 219 -6.86 -7.15 -3.53
N THR A 220 -6.54 -5.98 -2.95
CA THR A 220 -5.80 -5.85 -1.70
C THR A 220 -6.37 -4.72 -0.84
N ILE A 221 -6.38 -4.93 0.47
CA ILE A 221 -6.86 -3.96 1.46
C ILE A 221 -5.68 -3.44 2.25
N CYS A 222 -5.46 -2.14 2.24
CA CYS A 222 -4.46 -1.49 3.08
C CYS A 222 -4.98 -1.29 4.50
N ILE A 223 -4.16 -1.68 5.46
CA ILE A 223 -4.31 -1.39 6.88
C ILE A 223 -3.11 -0.57 7.33
N HIS A 224 -3.35 0.58 7.96
CA HIS A 224 -2.25 1.39 8.49
C HIS A 224 -1.71 0.81 9.80
N GLY A 225 -0.36 0.66 9.88
CA GLY A 225 0.33 0.06 11.01
C GLY A 225 0.85 1.04 12.07
N ASP A 226 0.71 2.35 11.84
CA ASP A 226 1.37 3.42 12.61
C ASP A 226 0.59 3.90 13.85
N GLY A 227 -0.66 3.49 14.03
CA GLY A 227 -1.52 3.88 15.15
C GLY A 227 -1.41 2.97 16.38
N ALA A 228 -1.70 3.51 17.57
CA ALA A 228 -1.73 2.74 18.83
C ALA A 228 -2.76 1.58 18.81
N HIS A 229 -3.78 1.66 17.97
CA HIS A 229 -4.82 0.64 17.79
C HIS A 229 -4.64 -0.21 16.52
N ALA A 230 -3.57 0.01 15.75
CA ALA A 230 -3.36 -0.65 14.46
C ALA A 230 -3.40 -2.18 14.55
N LEU A 231 -2.80 -2.75 15.60
CA LEU A 231 -2.77 -4.19 15.80
C LEU A 231 -4.16 -4.79 16.07
N SER A 232 -4.92 -4.17 16.98
CA SER A 232 -6.29 -4.61 17.29
C SER A 232 -7.21 -4.46 16.08
N PHE A 233 -7.03 -3.38 15.31
CA PHE A 233 -7.78 -3.13 14.08
C PHE A 233 -7.45 -4.15 12.98
N ALA A 234 -6.16 -4.44 12.73
CA ALA A 234 -5.74 -5.45 11.76
C ALA A 234 -6.33 -6.83 12.08
N ARG A 235 -6.26 -7.22 13.35
CA ARG A 235 -6.88 -8.45 13.85
C ARG A 235 -8.39 -8.45 13.61
N HIS A 236 -9.09 -7.38 13.98
CA HIS A 236 -10.55 -7.28 13.84
C HIS A 236 -10.99 -7.34 12.37
N VAL A 237 -10.28 -6.65 11.47
CA VAL A 237 -10.53 -6.71 10.01
C VAL A 237 -10.38 -8.15 9.51
N ARG A 238 -9.25 -8.82 9.83
CA ARG A 238 -8.99 -10.19 9.39
C ARG A 238 -10.05 -11.17 9.88
N GLU A 239 -10.32 -11.20 11.19
CA GLU A 239 -11.33 -12.09 11.79
C GLU A 239 -12.72 -11.85 11.17
N SER A 240 -13.09 -10.59 10.91
CA SER A 240 -14.40 -10.25 10.33
C SER A 240 -14.53 -10.64 8.86
N LEU A 241 -13.44 -10.55 8.09
CA LEU A 241 -13.40 -11.06 6.71
C LEU A 241 -13.59 -12.57 6.68
N GLU A 242 -12.86 -13.32 7.50
CA GLU A 242 -12.95 -14.78 7.61
C GLU A 242 -14.36 -15.22 8.06
N LEU A 243 -14.94 -14.57 9.06
CA LEU A 243 -16.32 -14.79 9.50
C LEU A 243 -17.35 -14.47 8.42
N SER A 244 -17.01 -13.59 7.49
CA SER A 244 -17.85 -13.23 6.34
C SER A 244 -17.62 -14.12 5.12
N GLU A 245 -16.94 -15.26 5.27
CA GLU A 245 -16.62 -16.22 4.20
C GLU A 245 -15.76 -15.62 3.08
N ILE A 246 -14.89 -14.66 3.42
CA ILE A 246 -13.89 -14.08 2.52
C ILE A 246 -12.53 -14.72 2.87
N THR A 247 -11.89 -15.31 1.89
CA THR A 247 -10.54 -15.89 2.07
C THR A 247 -9.51 -14.77 2.08
N VAL A 248 -8.67 -14.74 3.14
CA VAL A 248 -7.56 -13.77 3.26
C VAL A 248 -6.26 -14.47 2.86
N GLU A 249 -5.76 -14.15 1.68
CA GLU A 249 -4.52 -14.68 1.13
C GLU A 249 -3.80 -13.65 0.26
N SER A 250 -2.47 -13.81 0.10
CA SER A 250 -1.69 -12.86 -0.71
C SER A 250 -2.16 -12.82 -2.16
N PHE A 251 -2.23 -11.63 -2.71
CA PHE A 251 -2.56 -11.43 -4.13
C PHE A 251 -1.49 -12.09 -5.02
N SER A 252 -1.93 -12.85 -6.03
CA SER A 252 -1.07 -13.64 -6.92
C SER A 252 -1.52 -13.54 -8.38
#